data_498ff9343ccd39499659c0174f114df0
#
_entry.id   498ff9343ccd39499659c0174f114df0
#
_cell.length_a   1.000
_cell.length_b   1.000
_cell.length_c   1.000
_cell.angle_alpha   90.00
_cell.angle_beta   90.00
_cell.angle_gamma   90.00
#
_symmetry.space_group_name_H-M   'P 1'
#
loop_
_entity.id
_entity.type
_entity.pdbx_description
1 polymer ?
#
loop_
_entity_poly.entity_id
_entity_poly.type
_entity_poly.pdbx_seq_one_letter_code
_entity_poly.pdbx_strand_id
1 'polypeptide(L)'
;MKKIFLAFLLITAMMTFAQQDNFEISKSLSIYNNVFRELNMNYVDEIDASELNTVAIDAMLDQLDPYTVFIKESEIEDYRMMTTGEYGGIGAIIRLEGDYVHISEPYEGFPAHKAGLIAGDKILSINGIDTKGKNTQEVSELLKGQAGTTLEIVVSRYGEKNPITKTLTREKVKIDNIPYYGVFDNNIGYIALGQFTKNAATELKTAFIEMKQQTDLKGLVIDLRGNGGGLLKEAVDIVNIFVPKDKLVVYTKGKNVQQNSQHRTEFEPVDTEIPLVILVNGGSASASEIVAGSIQDFDRGVILGQRTFGKGLVQNILQMSYNTQIKVTVAKYYIPSNRCIQEIDYSKNKKKTTDSIAADTLGQRFTTANGRVVYEGHGIKPDVEVKIDQMSILTIMLYNKDMFAKFADKFFYEHKKIASADKFAIDDKLYQEFIDFVKEQGFTYTNESERILSELKKTVKREGNETMLSDEIDLMEKELANAKADDFNKSRKDIVEMLRMEIVSRYYFQKGKIVTSFTDDEELHEAFNVILDTERYNEILGRNK
;
A
#
# COMPACT_ATOMS: atom_id res chain seq x y z
N MET A 1 -60.20 -11.93 6.33
CA MET A 1 -60.23 -10.54 6.80
C MET A 1 -59.05 -10.20 7.72
N LYS A 2 -58.77 -10.96 8.86
CA LYS A 2 -57.64 -10.63 9.77
C LYS A 2 -56.24 -10.58 9.08
N LYS A 3 -55.95 -11.48 8.13
CA LYS A 3 -54.67 -11.50 7.42
C LYS A 3 -54.50 -10.31 6.43
N ILE A 4 -55.60 -9.84 5.82
CA ILE A 4 -55.60 -8.69 4.92
C ILE A 4 -55.42 -7.39 5.73
N PHE A 5 -56.02 -7.32 6.91
CA PHE A 5 -55.91 -6.18 7.80
C PHE A 5 -54.47 -6.06 8.39
N LEU A 6 -53.85 -7.19 8.71
CA LEU A 6 -52.45 -7.25 9.21
C LEU A 6 -51.47 -6.82 8.09
N ALA A 7 -51.68 -7.26 6.85
CA ALA A 7 -50.87 -6.84 5.69
C ALA A 7 -51.01 -5.34 5.39
N PHE A 8 -52.25 -4.80 5.53
CA PHE A 8 -52.50 -3.36 5.34
C PHE A 8 -51.84 -2.51 6.44
N LEU A 9 -51.86 -3.00 7.71
CA LEU A 9 -51.16 -2.36 8.84
C LEU A 9 -49.63 -2.38 8.68
N LEU A 10 -49.06 -3.47 8.16
CA LEU A 10 -47.62 -3.57 7.84
C LEU A 10 -47.20 -2.65 6.70
N ILE A 11 -48.02 -2.53 5.64
CA ILE A 11 -47.78 -1.63 4.52
C ILE A 11 -47.86 -0.16 4.95
N THR A 12 -48.84 0.21 5.78
CA THR A 12 -48.95 1.56 6.32
C THR A 12 -47.82 1.91 7.27
N ALA A 13 -47.35 0.97 8.11
CA ALA A 13 -46.18 1.16 8.96
C ALA A 13 -44.88 1.33 8.13
N MET A 14 -44.67 0.55 7.07
CA MET A 14 -43.53 0.73 6.16
C MET A 14 -43.56 2.06 5.42
N MET A 15 -44.75 2.53 4.99
CA MET A 15 -44.87 3.84 4.36
C MET A 15 -44.59 5.00 5.33
N THR A 16 -44.99 4.90 6.59
CA THR A 16 -44.69 5.92 7.60
C THR A 16 -43.22 6.03 7.94
N PHE A 17 -42.48 4.91 8.04
CA PHE A 17 -41.03 4.93 8.26
C PHE A 17 -40.26 5.55 7.07
N ALA A 18 -40.60 5.17 5.82
CA ALA A 18 -39.96 5.73 4.64
C ALA A 18 -40.27 7.24 4.45
N GLN A 19 -41.45 7.69 4.88
CA GLN A 19 -41.85 9.11 4.82
C GLN A 19 -41.15 9.94 5.91
N GLN A 20 -40.91 9.37 7.07
CA GLN A 20 -40.16 10.00 8.16
C GLN A 20 -38.70 10.20 7.81
N ASP A 21 -38.05 9.19 7.20
CA ASP A 21 -36.63 9.29 6.75
C ASP A 21 -36.47 10.38 5.69
N ASN A 22 -37.37 10.46 4.70
CA ASN A 22 -37.34 11.48 3.66
C ASN A 22 -37.57 12.91 4.21
N PHE A 23 -38.41 13.06 5.23
CA PHE A 23 -38.64 14.35 5.88
C PHE A 23 -37.38 14.83 6.61
N GLU A 24 -36.74 13.97 7.40
CA GLU A 24 -35.50 14.32 8.13
C GLU A 24 -34.33 14.65 7.17
N ILE A 25 -34.22 13.95 6.06
CA ILE A 25 -33.24 14.27 5.02
C ILE A 25 -33.52 15.68 4.43
N SER A 26 -34.75 15.95 4.03
CA SER A 26 -35.13 17.25 3.46
C SER A 26 -34.93 18.41 4.43
N LYS A 27 -35.27 18.20 5.71
CA LYS A 27 -35.09 19.15 6.80
C LYS A 27 -33.60 19.45 7.02
N SER A 28 -32.75 18.39 7.07
CA SER A 28 -31.32 18.52 7.26
C SER A 28 -30.67 19.29 6.10
N LEU A 29 -31.03 18.99 4.85
CA LEU A 29 -30.55 19.73 3.68
C LEU A 29 -30.97 21.21 3.72
N SER A 30 -32.22 21.51 4.13
CA SER A 30 -32.70 22.89 4.28
C SER A 30 -31.91 23.66 5.35
N ILE A 31 -31.62 23.01 6.49
CA ILE A 31 -30.80 23.61 7.56
C ILE A 31 -29.38 23.88 7.05
N TYR A 32 -28.74 22.88 6.41
CA TYR A 32 -27.41 23.02 5.85
C TYR A 32 -27.31 24.20 4.86
N ASN A 33 -28.24 24.25 3.89
CA ASN A 33 -28.27 25.33 2.90
C ASN A 33 -28.45 26.71 3.54
N ASN A 34 -29.30 26.83 4.56
CA ASN A 34 -29.50 28.10 5.27
C ASN A 34 -28.23 28.50 6.04
N VAL A 35 -27.62 27.60 6.78
CA VAL A 35 -26.36 27.87 7.53
C VAL A 35 -25.25 28.29 6.56
N PHE A 36 -25.07 27.54 5.47
CA PHE A 36 -24.04 27.83 4.47
C PHE A 36 -24.24 29.22 3.83
N ARG A 37 -25.49 29.56 3.48
CA ARG A 37 -25.83 30.88 2.94
C ARG A 37 -25.59 32.01 3.94
N GLU A 38 -26.05 31.85 5.19
CA GLU A 38 -25.90 32.88 6.23
C GLU A 38 -24.44 33.12 6.57
N LEU A 39 -23.58 32.07 6.59
CA LEU A 39 -22.14 32.21 6.78
C LEU A 39 -21.52 33.04 5.65
N ASN A 40 -21.82 32.73 4.38
CA ASN A 40 -21.28 33.45 3.22
C ASN A 40 -21.77 34.92 3.15
N MET A 41 -22.92 35.23 3.72
CA MET A 41 -23.48 36.59 3.69
C MET A 41 -23.05 37.44 4.89
N ASN A 42 -22.82 36.85 6.05
CA ASN A 42 -22.76 37.59 7.30
C ASN A 42 -21.46 37.38 8.11
N TYR A 43 -20.58 36.42 7.71
CA TYR A 43 -19.32 36.22 8.43
C TYR A 43 -18.42 37.46 8.30
N VAL A 44 -17.67 37.79 9.35
CA VAL A 44 -16.90 39.04 9.46
C VAL A 44 -15.78 39.14 8.41
N ASP A 45 -15.18 38.03 8.02
CA ASP A 45 -14.10 37.97 7.03
C ASP A 45 -14.59 37.33 5.73
N GLU A 46 -13.83 37.51 4.64
CA GLU A 46 -14.11 36.81 3.38
C GLU A 46 -13.95 35.29 3.55
N ILE A 47 -14.90 34.54 3.03
CA ILE A 47 -14.93 33.07 3.08
C ILE A 47 -14.76 32.50 1.67
N ASP A 48 -13.85 31.56 1.48
CA ASP A 48 -13.88 30.70 0.30
C ASP A 48 -14.99 29.64 0.44
N ALA A 49 -16.09 29.89 -0.27
CA ALA A 49 -17.26 29.03 -0.23
C ALA A 49 -16.97 27.59 -0.72
N SER A 50 -16.03 27.42 -1.67
CA SER A 50 -15.65 26.12 -2.22
C SER A 50 -14.86 25.31 -1.22
N GLU A 51 -13.88 25.95 -0.56
CA GLU A 51 -13.09 25.32 0.48
C GLU A 51 -13.94 24.92 1.68
N LEU A 52 -14.79 25.83 2.17
CA LEU A 52 -15.69 25.55 3.28
C LEU A 52 -16.66 24.39 2.98
N ASN A 53 -17.18 24.33 1.76
CA ASN A 53 -18.03 23.21 1.33
C ASN A 53 -17.25 21.89 1.30
N THR A 54 -16.02 21.90 0.81
CA THR A 54 -15.16 20.71 0.79
C THR A 54 -14.91 20.17 2.21
N VAL A 55 -14.53 21.05 3.13
CA VAL A 55 -14.32 20.68 4.55
C VAL A 55 -15.59 20.08 5.15
N ALA A 56 -16.75 20.64 4.85
CA ALA A 56 -18.03 20.12 5.35
C ALA A 56 -18.35 18.71 4.79
N ILE A 57 -18.08 18.48 3.50
CA ILE A 57 -18.25 17.17 2.87
C ILE A 57 -17.30 16.15 3.49
N ASP A 58 -16.02 16.48 3.60
CA ASP A 58 -15.00 15.59 4.16
C ASP A 58 -15.34 15.22 5.61
N ALA A 59 -15.71 16.20 6.44
CA ALA A 59 -16.14 15.96 7.83
C ALA A 59 -17.36 15.04 7.94
N MET A 60 -18.29 15.10 6.98
CA MET A 60 -19.44 14.18 6.90
C MET A 60 -19.00 12.76 6.53
N LEU A 61 -18.11 12.63 5.54
CA LEU A 61 -17.64 11.33 5.06
C LEU A 61 -16.73 10.63 6.07
N ASP A 62 -15.93 11.34 6.81
CA ASP A 62 -15.07 10.85 7.90
C ASP A 62 -15.84 10.14 9.03
N GLN A 63 -17.18 10.38 9.13
CA GLN A 63 -18.04 9.67 10.09
C GLN A 63 -18.42 8.26 9.63
N LEU A 64 -18.12 7.88 8.37
CA LEU A 64 -18.52 6.61 7.78
C LEU A 64 -17.39 5.58 7.84
N ASP A 65 -16.44 5.70 6.93
CA ASP A 65 -15.25 4.85 6.81
C ASP A 65 -14.15 5.61 6.03
N PRO A 66 -12.87 5.19 6.11
CA PRO A 66 -11.77 5.91 5.46
C PRO A 66 -11.71 5.71 3.94
N TYR A 67 -12.61 4.94 3.34
CA TYR A 67 -12.62 4.63 1.91
C TYR A 67 -13.71 5.39 1.16
N THR A 68 -14.68 5.94 1.89
CA THR A 68 -15.74 6.80 1.33
C THR A 68 -15.22 8.22 1.27
N VAL A 69 -14.90 8.68 0.04
CA VAL A 69 -14.23 9.97 -0.19
C VAL A 69 -14.88 10.76 -1.32
N PHE A 70 -14.84 12.08 -1.19
CA PHE A 70 -15.22 13.01 -2.24
C PHE A 70 -14.02 13.26 -3.14
N ILE A 71 -14.23 13.23 -4.46
CA ILE A 71 -13.21 13.40 -5.49
C ILE A 71 -13.53 14.68 -6.25
N LYS A 72 -12.67 15.68 -6.13
CA LYS A 72 -12.78 16.94 -6.86
C LYS A 72 -12.44 16.73 -8.33
N GLU A 73 -12.86 17.66 -9.19
CA GLU A 73 -12.51 17.63 -10.60
C GLU A 73 -11.00 17.54 -10.85
N SER A 74 -10.20 18.25 -10.06
CA SER A 74 -8.72 18.22 -10.15
C SER A 74 -8.10 16.86 -9.81
N GLU A 75 -8.80 16.00 -9.06
CA GLU A 75 -8.32 14.70 -8.56
C GLU A 75 -8.77 13.52 -9.45
N ILE A 76 -9.63 13.76 -10.45
CA ILE A 76 -10.21 12.69 -11.28
C ILE A 76 -9.12 11.90 -12.04
N GLU A 77 -8.09 12.57 -12.54
CA GLU A 77 -7.01 11.90 -13.26
C GLU A 77 -6.20 10.97 -12.33
N ASP A 78 -5.99 11.33 -11.08
CA ASP A 78 -5.34 10.48 -10.07
C ASP A 78 -6.18 9.23 -9.79
N TYR A 79 -7.48 9.40 -9.72
CA TYR A 79 -8.42 8.29 -9.56
C TYR A 79 -8.47 7.38 -10.78
N ARG A 80 -8.41 7.95 -11.98
CA ARG A 80 -8.33 7.20 -13.23
C ARG A 80 -7.05 6.36 -13.28
N MET A 81 -5.93 6.93 -12.84
CA MET A 81 -4.66 6.22 -12.72
C MET A 81 -4.78 4.96 -11.83
N MET A 82 -5.49 5.03 -10.70
CA MET A 82 -5.68 3.89 -9.79
C MET A 82 -6.45 2.72 -10.43
N THR A 83 -7.29 2.98 -11.43
CA THR A 83 -8.12 1.96 -12.09
C THR A 83 -7.53 1.48 -13.41
N THR A 84 -6.95 2.38 -14.18
CA THR A 84 -6.40 2.07 -15.51
C THR A 84 -4.90 1.76 -15.48
N GLY A 85 -4.19 2.19 -14.44
CA GLY A 85 -2.73 2.19 -14.38
C GLY A 85 -2.08 3.21 -15.32
N GLU A 86 -2.86 4.17 -15.88
CA GLU A 86 -2.41 5.09 -16.91
C GLU A 86 -2.70 6.54 -16.53
N TYR A 87 -1.75 7.44 -16.77
CA TYR A 87 -1.91 8.89 -16.61
C TYR A 87 -1.07 9.68 -17.60
N GLY A 88 -1.43 10.92 -17.85
CA GLY A 88 -0.61 11.84 -18.63
C GLY A 88 0.43 12.52 -17.74
N GLY A 89 1.73 12.38 -18.03
CA GLY A 89 2.77 12.95 -17.19
C GLY A 89 4.19 12.67 -17.65
N ILE A 90 5.14 12.81 -16.74
CA ILE A 90 6.57 12.61 -17.01
C ILE A 90 7.10 11.21 -16.71
N GLY A 91 6.34 10.38 -15.98
CA GLY A 91 6.78 9.03 -15.59
C GLY A 91 7.90 9.04 -14.55
N ALA A 92 7.59 9.51 -13.33
CA ALA A 92 8.52 9.48 -12.20
C ALA A 92 7.75 9.36 -10.87
N ILE A 93 8.36 8.67 -9.92
CA ILE A 93 7.98 8.72 -8.51
C ILE A 93 8.67 9.94 -7.89
N ILE A 94 7.93 10.71 -7.10
CA ILE A 94 8.43 11.88 -6.40
C ILE A 94 8.22 11.75 -4.88
N ARG A 95 9.09 12.39 -4.09
CA ARG A 95 8.98 12.44 -2.63
C ARG A 95 9.30 13.83 -2.11
N LEU A 96 8.72 14.21 -0.98
CA LEU A 96 9.09 15.43 -0.27
C LEU A 96 10.35 15.17 0.56
N GLU A 97 11.34 16.06 0.43
CA GLU A 97 12.55 16.04 1.26
C GLU A 97 12.87 17.50 1.67
N GLY A 98 12.76 17.80 2.97
CA GLY A 98 12.86 19.17 3.44
C GLY A 98 11.77 20.06 2.82
N ASP A 99 12.19 21.20 2.25
CA ASP A 99 11.29 22.19 1.65
C ASP A 99 10.99 21.92 0.15
N TYR A 100 11.51 20.85 -0.43
CA TYR A 100 11.39 20.56 -1.86
C TYR A 100 10.97 19.14 -2.15
N VAL A 101 10.35 18.97 -3.30
CA VAL A 101 10.05 17.65 -3.86
C VAL A 101 11.22 17.20 -4.73
N HIS A 102 11.60 15.94 -4.59
CA HIS A 102 12.68 15.28 -5.34
C HIS A 102 12.13 14.19 -6.23
N ILE A 103 12.81 13.95 -7.36
CA ILE A 103 12.62 12.72 -8.14
C ILE A 103 13.13 11.54 -7.28
N SER A 104 12.25 10.65 -6.88
CA SER A 104 12.62 9.44 -6.17
C SER A 104 13.10 8.36 -7.14
N GLU A 105 12.37 8.19 -8.25
CA GLU A 105 12.72 7.24 -9.30
C GLU A 105 12.06 7.66 -10.63
N PRO A 106 12.80 7.87 -11.73
CA PRO A 106 12.22 8.00 -13.07
C PRO A 106 11.87 6.61 -13.60
N TYR A 107 10.68 6.43 -14.19
CA TYR A 107 10.33 5.19 -14.86
C TYR A 107 11.13 5.00 -16.15
N GLU A 108 11.71 3.84 -16.33
CA GLU A 108 12.53 3.51 -17.49
C GLU A 108 11.74 3.70 -18.79
N GLY A 109 12.33 4.40 -19.77
CA GLY A 109 11.71 4.64 -21.09
C GLY A 109 10.67 5.76 -21.14
N PHE A 110 10.30 6.40 -20.03
CA PHE A 110 9.35 7.51 -19.99
C PHE A 110 10.04 8.90 -20.05
N PRO A 111 9.30 10.00 -20.20
CA PRO A 111 9.88 11.33 -20.43
C PRO A 111 10.93 11.78 -19.41
N ALA A 112 10.72 11.50 -18.13
CA ALA A 112 11.69 11.86 -17.10
C ALA A 112 13.03 11.16 -17.35
N HIS A 113 13.01 9.85 -17.59
CA HIS A 113 14.21 9.06 -17.90
C HIS A 113 14.86 9.51 -19.23
N LYS A 114 14.06 9.67 -20.30
CA LYS A 114 14.56 10.13 -21.63
C LYS A 114 15.23 11.51 -21.56
N ALA A 115 14.74 12.41 -20.71
CA ALA A 115 15.33 13.73 -20.48
C ALA A 115 16.58 13.69 -19.59
N GLY A 116 16.92 12.52 -19.02
CA GLY A 116 18.06 12.33 -18.14
C GLY A 116 17.84 12.92 -16.75
N LEU A 117 16.58 12.96 -16.26
CA LEU A 117 16.30 13.13 -14.83
C LEU A 117 16.68 11.83 -14.11
N ILE A 118 17.23 11.96 -12.92
CA ILE A 118 17.70 10.84 -12.11
C ILE A 118 17.09 10.93 -10.71
N ALA A 119 17.14 9.82 -9.98
CA ALA A 119 16.81 9.83 -8.57
C ALA A 119 17.71 10.82 -7.81
N GLY A 120 17.16 11.54 -6.83
CA GLY A 120 17.84 12.58 -6.08
C GLY A 120 17.76 13.98 -6.72
N ASP A 121 17.31 14.13 -7.96
CA ASP A 121 17.10 15.45 -8.56
C ASP A 121 16.06 16.24 -7.77
N LYS A 122 16.46 17.34 -7.14
CA LYS A 122 15.60 18.29 -6.42
C LYS A 122 14.91 19.19 -7.43
N ILE A 123 13.59 19.18 -7.45
CA ILE A 123 12.79 20.03 -8.32
C ILE A 123 12.77 21.44 -7.74
N LEU A 124 13.28 22.44 -8.47
CA LEU A 124 13.30 23.84 -8.06
C LEU A 124 12.13 24.62 -8.64
N SER A 125 11.80 24.40 -9.91
CA SER A 125 10.65 25.03 -10.55
C SER A 125 10.10 24.19 -11.68
N ILE A 126 8.82 24.38 -12.01
CA ILE A 126 8.11 23.78 -13.14
C ILE A 126 7.38 24.88 -13.88
N ASN A 127 7.68 25.06 -15.18
CA ASN A 127 7.12 26.15 -16.01
C ASN A 127 7.26 27.54 -15.35
N GLY A 128 8.39 27.80 -14.68
CA GLY A 128 8.65 29.05 -13.96
C GLY A 128 7.97 29.17 -12.59
N ILE A 129 7.17 28.20 -12.17
CA ILE A 129 6.53 28.17 -10.84
C ILE A 129 7.51 27.55 -9.84
N ASP A 130 7.88 28.31 -8.80
CA ASP A 130 8.74 27.83 -7.70
C ASP A 130 8.02 26.71 -6.92
N THR A 131 8.75 25.64 -6.62
CA THR A 131 8.23 24.47 -5.89
C THR A 131 8.61 24.46 -4.42
N LYS A 132 9.32 25.47 -3.92
CA LYS A 132 9.70 25.57 -2.52
C LYS A 132 8.48 25.61 -1.60
N GLY A 133 8.46 24.72 -0.60
CA GLY A 133 7.37 24.64 0.37
C GLY A 133 6.10 23.96 -0.15
N LYS A 134 6.06 23.55 -1.43
CA LYS A 134 4.95 22.77 -1.97
C LYS A 134 5.06 21.31 -1.55
N ASN A 135 3.90 20.70 -1.30
CA ASN A 135 3.83 19.26 -1.02
C ASN A 135 3.88 18.42 -2.31
N THR A 136 3.96 17.09 -2.16
CA THR A 136 4.02 16.16 -3.31
C THR A 136 2.80 16.21 -4.22
N GLN A 137 1.62 16.48 -3.68
CA GLN A 137 0.38 16.59 -4.45
C GLN A 137 0.42 17.81 -5.38
N GLU A 138 0.76 18.99 -4.85
CA GLU A 138 0.86 20.24 -5.62
C GLU A 138 1.89 20.15 -6.74
N VAL A 139 3.04 19.50 -6.47
CA VAL A 139 4.09 19.30 -7.49
C VAL A 139 3.64 18.25 -8.51
N SER A 140 2.97 17.18 -8.08
CA SER A 140 2.40 16.16 -8.97
C SER A 140 1.41 16.75 -9.98
N GLU A 141 0.55 17.67 -9.55
CA GLU A 141 -0.40 18.37 -10.42
C GLU A 141 0.31 19.22 -11.50
N LEU A 142 1.44 19.85 -11.16
CA LEU A 142 2.26 20.59 -12.13
C LEU A 142 2.96 19.65 -13.13
N LEU A 143 3.36 18.46 -12.70
CA LEU A 143 4.05 17.47 -13.56
C LEU A 143 3.09 16.71 -14.46
N LYS A 144 1.87 16.43 -13.99
CA LYS A 144 0.80 15.78 -14.76
C LYS A 144 0.17 16.73 -15.77
N GLY A 145 -0.58 16.17 -16.71
CA GLY A 145 -1.33 16.90 -17.71
C GLY A 145 -1.50 16.11 -19.00
N GLN A 146 -2.12 16.73 -19.98
CA GLN A 146 -2.44 16.09 -21.25
C GLN A 146 -1.18 15.59 -21.95
N ALA A 147 -1.20 14.34 -22.41
CA ALA A 147 -0.13 13.79 -23.24
C ALA A 147 0.09 14.62 -24.50
N GLY A 148 1.36 14.82 -24.90
CA GLY A 148 1.76 15.68 -26.00
C GLY A 148 2.04 17.14 -25.61
N THR A 149 1.67 17.59 -24.41
CA THR A 149 2.04 18.92 -23.92
C THR A 149 3.47 18.94 -23.37
N THR A 150 4.14 20.08 -23.50
CA THR A 150 5.51 20.27 -23.00
C THR A 150 5.51 20.95 -21.63
N LEU A 151 6.53 20.66 -20.85
CA LEU A 151 6.84 21.40 -19.63
C LEU A 151 8.34 21.61 -19.51
N GLU A 152 8.72 22.70 -18.84
CA GLU A 152 10.08 22.97 -18.44
C GLU A 152 10.24 22.65 -16.96
N ILE A 153 11.29 21.89 -16.59
CA ILE A 153 11.64 21.59 -15.21
C ILE A 153 13.07 22.06 -14.93
N VAL A 154 13.27 22.74 -13.82
CA VAL A 154 14.58 23.12 -13.33
C VAL A 154 14.88 22.29 -12.08
N VAL A 155 16.01 21.58 -12.10
CA VAL A 155 16.42 20.71 -10.98
C VAL A 155 17.80 21.09 -10.46
N SER A 156 18.02 20.85 -9.17
CA SER A 156 19.35 20.83 -8.56
C SER A 156 19.77 19.39 -8.35
N ARG A 157 20.99 19.04 -8.74
CA ARG A 157 21.54 17.68 -8.68
C ARG A 157 22.77 17.64 -7.78
N TYR A 158 22.91 16.56 -7.00
CA TYR A 158 24.10 16.35 -6.19
C TYR A 158 25.37 16.44 -7.04
N GLY A 159 26.37 17.17 -6.56
CA GLY A 159 27.66 17.37 -7.24
C GLY A 159 27.66 18.40 -8.37
N GLU A 160 26.51 18.86 -8.85
CA GLU A 160 26.42 19.92 -9.87
C GLU A 160 26.32 21.32 -9.21
N LYS A 161 27.12 22.27 -9.71
CA LYS A 161 27.16 23.63 -9.14
C LYS A 161 25.97 24.50 -9.56
N ASN A 162 25.46 24.26 -10.78
CA ASN A 162 24.39 25.07 -11.36
C ASN A 162 23.11 24.22 -11.52
N PRO A 163 21.93 24.83 -11.39
CA PRO A 163 20.68 24.17 -11.75
C PRO A 163 20.68 23.69 -13.19
N ILE A 164 20.01 22.58 -13.43
CA ILE A 164 19.87 21.93 -14.74
C ILE A 164 18.44 22.18 -15.23
N THR A 165 18.30 22.79 -16.40
CA THR A 165 16.99 22.97 -17.05
C THR A 165 16.77 21.86 -18.07
N LYS A 166 15.59 21.24 -18.04
CA LYS A 166 15.13 20.20 -18.96
C LYS A 166 13.76 20.54 -19.50
N THR A 167 13.56 20.30 -20.79
CA THR A 167 12.24 20.36 -21.43
C THR A 167 11.76 18.94 -21.67
N LEU A 168 10.57 18.60 -21.19
CA LEU A 168 9.95 17.30 -21.34
C LEU A 168 8.62 17.42 -22.07
N THR A 169 8.28 16.41 -22.86
CA THR A 169 6.94 16.27 -23.41
C THR A 169 6.21 15.21 -22.57
N ARG A 170 5.05 15.54 -22.00
CA ARG A 170 4.22 14.57 -21.27
C ARG A 170 3.79 13.47 -22.21
N GLU A 171 3.89 12.24 -21.75
CA GLU A 171 3.41 11.05 -22.46
C GLU A 171 2.31 10.38 -21.62
N LYS A 172 1.59 9.45 -22.24
CA LYS A 172 0.74 8.51 -21.53
C LYS A 172 1.66 7.51 -20.82
N VAL A 173 1.78 7.65 -19.51
CA VAL A 173 2.56 6.75 -18.66
C VAL A 173 1.68 5.58 -18.27
N LYS A 174 2.16 4.36 -18.49
CA LYS A 174 1.54 3.12 -18.00
C LYS A 174 2.41 2.53 -16.90
N ILE A 175 1.80 2.28 -15.75
CA ILE A 175 2.47 1.58 -14.65
C ILE A 175 2.23 0.08 -14.85
N ASP A 176 3.30 -0.70 -14.84
CA ASP A 176 3.23 -2.15 -15.04
C ASP A 176 2.56 -2.81 -13.83
N ASN A 177 1.57 -3.68 -14.09
CA ASN A 177 0.99 -4.50 -13.04
C ASN A 177 2.01 -5.51 -12.50
N ILE A 178 2.91 -5.98 -13.36
CA ILE A 178 3.95 -6.96 -13.05
C ILE A 178 5.33 -6.32 -13.24
N PRO A 179 5.89 -5.70 -12.19
CA PRO A 179 7.21 -5.06 -12.26
C PRO A 179 8.34 -6.07 -12.48
N TYR A 180 8.13 -7.34 -12.14
CA TYR A 180 9.10 -8.40 -12.35
C TYR A 180 8.44 -9.78 -12.44
N TYR A 181 8.94 -10.63 -13.35
CA TYR A 181 8.72 -12.07 -13.34
C TYR A 181 9.96 -12.80 -13.88
N GLY A 182 10.13 -14.05 -13.48
CA GLY A 182 11.24 -14.87 -13.92
C GLY A 182 11.23 -16.28 -13.33
N VAL A 183 12.18 -17.09 -13.76
CA VAL A 183 12.37 -18.45 -13.26
C VAL A 183 13.69 -18.54 -12.51
N PHE A 184 13.68 -19.13 -11.31
CA PHE A 184 14.87 -19.41 -10.52
C PHE A 184 15.56 -20.71 -10.94
N ASP A 185 16.83 -20.88 -10.55
CA ASP A 185 17.64 -22.07 -10.89
C ASP A 185 17.03 -23.40 -10.44
N ASN A 186 16.15 -23.37 -9.43
CA ASN A 186 15.38 -24.54 -8.96
C ASN A 186 14.12 -24.85 -9.78
N ASN A 187 13.92 -24.18 -10.92
CA ASN A 187 12.76 -24.25 -11.81
C ASN A 187 11.44 -23.80 -11.15
N ILE A 188 11.50 -22.89 -10.19
CA ILE A 188 10.31 -22.25 -9.64
C ILE A 188 10.11 -20.89 -10.32
N GLY A 189 8.89 -20.66 -10.84
CA GLY A 189 8.48 -19.39 -11.38
C GLY A 189 8.15 -18.41 -10.26
N TYR A 190 8.44 -17.12 -10.48
CA TYR A 190 8.08 -16.02 -9.59
C TYR A 190 7.45 -14.88 -10.38
N ILE A 191 6.35 -14.32 -9.86
CA ILE A 191 5.67 -13.16 -10.41
C ILE A 191 5.41 -12.16 -9.28
N ALA A 192 5.98 -10.97 -9.36
CA ALA A 192 5.62 -9.85 -8.52
C ALA A 192 4.39 -9.14 -9.11
N LEU A 193 3.25 -9.17 -8.44
CA LEU A 193 2.05 -8.45 -8.85
C LEU A 193 1.90 -7.18 -8.00
N GLY A 194 2.24 -6.03 -8.55
CA GLY A 194 2.25 -4.75 -7.84
C GLY A 194 0.87 -4.10 -7.74
N GLN A 195 0.00 -4.30 -8.73
CA GLN A 195 -1.31 -3.66 -8.80
C GLN A 195 -2.35 -4.54 -9.52
N PHE A 196 -3.64 -4.30 -9.24
CA PHE A 196 -4.76 -4.89 -9.97
C PHE A 196 -5.44 -3.83 -10.84
N THR A 197 -4.69 -3.21 -11.76
CA THR A 197 -5.28 -2.33 -12.76
C THR A 197 -5.73 -3.12 -13.99
N LYS A 198 -6.34 -2.45 -14.95
CA LYS A 198 -6.83 -3.09 -16.17
C LYS A 198 -5.76 -3.97 -16.84
N ASN A 199 -6.13 -5.20 -17.19
CA ASN A 199 -5.31 -6.25 -17.82
C ASN A 199 -4.30 -6.96 -16.88
N ALA A 200 -4.32 -6.75 -15.57
CA ALA A 200 -3.42 -7.41 -14.62
C ALA A 200 -3.47 -8.94 -14.75
N ALA A 201 -4.67 -9.51 -14.86
CA ALA A 201 -4.86 -10.95 -15.06
C ALA A 201 -4.28 -11.45 -16.39
N THR A 202 -4.43 -10.68 -17.46
CA THR A 202 -3.88 -11.02 -18.78
C THR A 202 -2.36 -10.97 -18.77
N GLU A 203 -1.77 -9.95 -18.13
CA GLU A 203 -0.32 -9.81 -17.98
C GLU A 203 0.25 -10.97 -17.14
N LEU A 204 -0.39 -11.32 -16.01
CA LEU A 204 0.02 -12.46 -15.19
C LEU A 204 -0.09 -13.79 -15.92
N LYS A 205 -1.19 -14.01 -16.64
CA LYS A 205 -1.37 -15.20 -17.47
C LYS A 205 -0.28 -15.31 -18.53
N THR A 206 0.05 -14.22 -19.20
CA THR A 206 1.09 -14.19 -20.24
C THR A 206 2.45 -14.53 -19.64
N ALA A 207 2.85 -13.88 -18.55
CA ALA A 207 4.11 -14.14 -17.85
C ALA A 207 4.21 -15.61 -17.40
N PHE A 208 3.12 -16.18 -16.88
CA PHE A 208 3.09 -17.59 -16.46
C PHE A 208 3.25 -18.54 -17.66
N ILE A 209 2.56 -18.31 -18.76
CA ILE A 209 2.68 -19.12 -19.99
C ILE A 209 4.10 -19.04 -20.56
N GLU A 210 4.69 -17.86 -20.62
CA GLU A 210 6.06 -17.67 -21.10
C GLU A 210 7.08 -18.45 -20.26
N MET A 211 6.96 -18.41 -18.92
CA MET A 211 7.82 -19.21 -18.04
C MET A 211 7.64 -20.71 -18.25
N LYS A 212 6.40 -21.20 -18.43
CA LYS A 212 6.12 -22.63 -18.76
C LYS A 212 6.69 -23.07 -20.11
N GLN A 213 6.83 -22.14 -21.06
CA GLN A 213 7.46 -22.46 -22.36
C GLN A 213 8.98 -22.51 -22.27
N GLN A 214 9.58 -21.80 -21.29
CA GLN A 214 11.04 -21.78 -21.11
C GLN A 214 11.57 -23.00 -20.39
N THR A 215 10.81 -23.55 -19.43
CA THR A 215 11.23 -24.68 -18.60
C THR A 215 10.03 -25.44 -18.02
N ASP A 216 10.27 -26.68 -17.59
CA ASP A 216 9.32 -27.46 -16.82
C ASP A 216 9.29 -26.95 -15.38
N LEU A 217 8.31 -26.09 -15.08
CA LEU A 217 8.17 -25.46 -13.77
C LEU A 217 7.76 -26.47 -12.70
N LYS A 218 8.48 -26.50 -11.60
CA LYS A 218 8.15 -27.28 -10.40
C LYS A 218 7.09 -26.61 -9.53
N GLY A 219 6.90 -25.30 -9.67
CA GLY A 219 5.93 -24.51 -8.92
C GLY A 219 5.95 -23.05 -9.33
N LEU A 220 5.01 -22.29 -8.76
CA LEU A 220 4.86 -20.87 -9.00
C LEU A 220 4.68 -20.12 -7.67
N VAL A 221 5.41 -19.03 -7.50
CA VAL A 221 5.22 -18.04 -6.43
C VAL A 221 4.60 -16.79 -7.04
N ILE A 222 3.48 -16.34 -6.50
CA ILE A 222 2.90 -15.02 -6.80
C ILE A 222 3.07 -14.15 -5.57
N ASP A 223 3.78 -13.04 -5.73
CA ASP A 223 4.05 -12.11 -4.64
C ASP A 223 3.03 -10.96 -4.65
N LEU A 224 2.20 -10.92 -3.61
CA LEU A 224 1.20 -9.89 -3.33
C LEU A 224 1.60 -9.01 -2.14
N ARG A 225 2.80 -9.13 -1.61
CA ARG A 225 3.27 -8.31 -0.49
C ARG A 225 3.26 -6.83 -0.89
N GLY A 226 2.71 -5.98 -0.01
CA GLY A 226 2.57 -4.54 -0.26
C GLY A 226 1.55 -4.16 -1.33
N ASN A 227 0.84 -5.11 -1.94
CA ASN A 227 -0.17 -4.83 -2.96
C ASN A 227 -1.52 -4.48 -2.33
N GLY A 228 -1.89 -3.20 -2.34
CA GLY A 228 -3.14 -2.66 -1.78
C GLY A 228 -4.43 -3.07 -2.52
N GLY A 229 -4.32 -3.86 -3.59
CA GLY A 229 -5.46 -4.33 -4.38
C GLY A 229 -5.70 -3.54 -5.66
N GLY A 230 -6.97 -3.40 -6.04
CA GLY A 230 -7.43 -2.72 -7.26
C GLY A 230 -8.75 -3.29 -7.77
N LEU A 231 -8.84 -3.59 -9.05
CA LEU A 231 -10.08 -4.04 -9.70
C LEU A 231 -10.47 -5.47 -9.27
N LEU A 232 -11.68 -5.62 -8.75
CA LEU A 232 -12.23 -6.91 -8.32
C LEU A 232 -12.27 -7.93 -9.47
N LYS A 233 -12.63 -7.50 -10.67
CA LYS A 233 -12.69 -8.38 -11.85
C LYS A 233 -11.31 -8.99 -12.15
N GLU A 234 -10.25 -8.23 -12.05
CA GLU A 234 -8.89 -8.74 -12.29
C GLU A 234 -8.49 -9.80 -11.24
N ALA A 235 -8.90 -9.62 -9.96
CA ALA A 235 -8.68 -10.64 -8.93
C ALA A 235 -9.41 -11.95 -9.25
N VAL A 236 -10.67 -11.88 -9.71
CA VAL A 236 -11.44 -13.06 -10.13
C VAL A 236 -10.78 -13.76 -11.30
N ASP A 237 -10.31 -13.00 -12.29
CA ASP A 237 -9.67 -13.54 -13.49
C ASP A 237 -8.29 -14.15 -13.17
N ILE A 238 -7.54 -13.62 -12.20
CA ILE A 238 -6.30 -14.22 -11.70
C ILE A 238 -6.59 -15.57 -11.02
N VAL A 239 -7.60 -15.64 -10.16
CA VAL A 239 -8.02 -16.90 -9.54
C VAL A 239 -8.40 -17.93 -10.62
N ASN A 240 -9.07 -17.48 -11.70
CA ASN A 240 -9.47 -18.35 -12.81
C ASN A 240 -8.29 -18.95 -13.61
N ILE A 241 -7.09 -18.41 -13.51
CA ILE A 241 -5.89 -19.01 -14.12
C ILE A 241 -5.61 -20.38 -13.50
N PHE A 242 -5.94 -20.58 -12.22
CA PHE A 242 -5.59 -21.74 -11.40
C PHE A 242 -6.78 -22.56 -10.91
N VAL A 243 -8.00 -22.07 -11.07
CA VAL A 243 -9.23 -22.68 -10.53
C VAL A 243 -10.18 -22.99 -11.69
N PRO A 244 -10.82 -24.19 -11.70
CA PRO A 244 -11.76 -24.57 -12.74
C PRO A 244 -12.88 -23.57 -12.97
N LYS A 245 -13.45 -23.59 -14.17
CA LYS A 245 -14.59 -22.76 -14.55
C LYS A 245 -15.81 -22.95 -13.64
N ASP A 246 -16.67 -21.94 -13.57
CA ASP A 246 -17.95 -21.90 -12.82
C ASP A 246 -17.84 -21.95 -11.29
N LYS A 247 -16.65 -21.70 -10.71
CA LYS A 247 -16.45 -21.59 -9.28
C LYS A 247 -16.79 -20.19 -8.79
N LEU A 248 -17.55 -20.08 -7.69
CA LEU A 248 -17.84 -18.80 -7.03
C LEU A 248 -16.59 -18.31 -6.31
N VAL A 249 -16.01 -17.21 -6.78
CA VAL A 249 -14.80 -16.59 -6.20
C VAL A 249 -15.15 -15.59 -5.10
N VAL A 250 -16.10 -14.72 -5.37
CA VAL A 250 -16.51 -13.66 -4.44
C VAL A 250 -17.95 -13.25 -4.69
N TYR A 251 -18.68 -12.91 -3.64
CA TYR A 251 -19.99 -12.28 -3.75
C TYR A 251 -20.10 -11.08 -2.81
N THR A 252 -20.98 -10.13 -3.16
CA THR A 252 -21.15 -8.89 -2.40
C THR A 252 -22.52 -8.83 -1.74
N LYS A 253 -22.59 -8.24 -0.56
CA LYS A 253 -23.84 -7.93 0.15
C LYS A 253 -23.80 -6.49 0.66
N GLY A 254 -24.76 -5.70 0.25
CA GLY A 254 -24.95 -4.31 0.67
C GLY A 254 -26.37 -4.02 1.12
N LYS A 255 -26.62 -2.78 1.57
CA LYS A 255 -27.95 -2.28 1.94
C LYS A 255 -28.92 -2.32 0.74
N ASN A 256 -28.42 -1.96 -0.45
CA ASN A 256 -29.19 -2.06 -1.68
C ASN A 256 -28.97 -3.44 -2.31
N VAL A 257 -29.98 -4.31 -2.20
CA VAL A 257 -29.94 -5.69 -2.74
C VAL A 257 -29.66 -5.72 -4.25
N GLN A 258 -30.06 -4.69 -5.00
CA GLN A 258 -29.82 -4.59 -6.44
C GLN A 258 -28.31 -4.42 -6.79
N GLN A 259 -27.49 -4.02 -5.83
CA GLN A 259 -26.04 -3.90 -5.99
C GLN A 259 -25.29 -5.15 -5.54
N ASN A 260 -25.99 -6.18 -5.06
CA ASN A 260 -25.39 -7.46 -4.73
C ASN A 260 -24.99 -8.18 -6.03
N SER A 261 -23.80 -8.75 -6.03
CA SER A 261 -23.26 -9.44 -7.20
C SER A 261 -22.58 -10.74 -6.80
N GLN A 262 -22.47 -11.66 -7.76
CA GLN A 262 -21.67 -12.88 -7.64
C GLN A 262 -20.69 -12.91 -8.80
N HIS A 263 -19.44 -13.19 -8.50
CA HIS A 263 -18.38 -13.27 -9.48
C HIS A 263 -17.82 -14.69 -9.47
N ARG A 264 -17.83 -15.32 -10.63
CA ARG A 264 -17.40 -16.70 -10.85
C ARG A 264 -16.25 -16.72 -11.83
N THR A 265 -15.49 -17.81 -11.82
CA THR A 265 -14.54 -18.13 -12.87
C THR A 265 -15.30 -18.38 -14.18
N GLU A 266 -14.87 -17.75 -15.28
CA GLU A 266 -15.60 -17.75 -16.55
C GLU A 266 -14.91 -18.58 -17.63
N PHE A 267 -13.59 -18.78 -17.52
CA PHE A 267 -12.76 -19.39 -18.55
C PHE A 267 -12.17 -20.71 -18.07
N GLU A 268 -11.70 -21.53 -19.01
CA GLU A 268 -10.89 -22.69 -18.68
C GLU A 268 -9.56 -22.24 -18.05
N PRO A 269 -9.12 -22.89 -16.97
CA PRO A 269 -7.87 -22.53 -16.29
C PRO A 269 -6.66 -22.83 -17.16
N VAL A 270 -5.55 -22.15 -16.87
CA VAL A 270 -4.26 -22.46 -17.52
C VAL A 270 -3.63 -23.70 -16.90
N ASP A 271 -3.69 -23.80 -15.57
CA ASP A 271 -3.10 -24.91 -14.84
C ASP A 271 -3.76 -25.06 -13.46
N THR A 272 -4.37 -26.23 -13.22
CA THR A 272 -5.00 -26.55 -11.92
C THR A 272 -4.09 -27.33 -10.98
N GLU A 273 -2.93 -27.80 -11.44
CA GLU A 273 -2.09 -28.78 -10.75
C GLU A 273 -0.78 -28.22 -10.23
N ILE A 274 -0.17 -27.23 -10.92
CA ILE A 274 1.14 -26.69 -10.52
C ILE A 274 1.13 -26.27 -9.03
N PRO A 275 2.13 -26.67 -8.23
CA PRO A 275 2.29 -26.18 -6.86
C PRO A 275 2.33 -24.64 -6.84
N LEU A 276 1.42 -24.02 -6.09
CA LEU A 276 1.22 -22.57 -6.05
C LEU A 276 1.38 -22.05 -4.63
N VAL A 277 2.23 -21.04 -4.47
CA VAL A 277 2.37 -20.27 -3.22
C VAL A 277 2.05 -18.82 -3.49
N ILE A 278 1.23 -18.21 -2.63
CA ILE A 278 0.94 -16.78 -2.65
C ILE A 278 1.64 -16.13 -1.44
N LEU A 279 2.57 -15.22 -1.70
CA LEU A 279 3.21 -14.42 -0.64
C LEU A 279 2.32 -13.23 -0.28
N VAL A 280 2.08 -13.04 1.01
CA VAL A 280 1.25 -11.95 1.53
C VAL A 280 1.85 -11.32 2.78
N ASN A 281 1.50 -10.03 3.03
CA ASN A 281 1.83 -9.33 4.27
C ASN A 281 0.74 -8.32 4.66
N GLY A 282 0.97 -7.54 5.73
CA GLY A 282 0.03 -6.52 6.19
C GLY A 282 -0.31 -5.41 5.17
N GLY A 283 0.46 -5.28 4.09
CA GLY A 283 0.17 -4.40 2.95
C GLY A 283 -0.70 -5.04 1.87
N SER A 284 -0.93 -6.36 1.92
CA SER A 284 -1.81 -7.07 0.98
C SER A 284 -3.27 -6.82 1.34
N ALA A 285 -4.01 -6.10 0.49
CA ALA A 285 -5.38 -5.65 0.80
C ALA A 285 -6.36 -5.86 -0.35
N SER A 286 -7.67 -5.94 -0.04
CA SER A 286 -8.77 -5.90 -1.02
C SER A 286 -8.66 -6.99 -2.11
N ALA A 287 -8.40 -6.64 -3.38
CA ALA A 287 -8.24 -7.60 -4.49
C ALA A 287 -7.16 -8.66 -4.23
N SER A 288 -6.05 -8.28 -3.56
CA SER A 288 -5.01 -9.23 -3.11
C SER A 288 -5.58 -10.26 -2.14
N GLU A 289 -6.47 -9.82 -1.24
CA GLU A 289 -7.11 -10.70 -0.26
C GLU A 289 -8.18 -11.59 -0.91
N ILE A 290 -8.83 -11.13 -1.99
CA ILE A 290 -9.73 -11.97 -2.78
C ILE A 290 -8.94 -13.11 -3.43
N VAL A 291 -7.78 -12.81 -4.04
CA VAL A 291 -6.91 -13.85 -4.64
C VAL A 291 -6.41 -14.80 -3.56
N ALA A 292 -5.73 -14.30 -2.53
CA ALA A 292 -5.16 -15.13 -1.46
C ALA A 292 -6.23 -15.97 -0.76
N GLY A 293 -7.34 -15.34 -0.35
CA GLY A 293 -8.42 -16.02 0.37
C GLY A 293 -9.16 -17.05 -0.49
N SER A 294 -9.36 -16.78 -1.78
CA SER A 294 -10.01 -17.75 -2.68
C SER A 294 -9.10 -18.95 -2.97
N ILE A 295 -7.81 -18.73 -3.21
CA ILE A 295 -6.82 -19.81 -3.38
C ILE A 295 -6.73 -20.66 -2.12
N GLN A 296 -6.77 -20.05 -0.92
CA GLN A 296 -6.82 -20.74 0.36
C GLN A 296 -8.12 -21.56 0.53
N ASP A 297 -9.27 -20.94 0.28
CA ASP A 297 -10.58 -21.58 0.48
C ASP A 297 -10.84 -22.74 -0.48
N PHE A 298 -10.27 -22.69 -1.69
CA PHE A 298 -10.30 -23.79 -2.63
C PHE A 298 -9.23 -24.87 -2.37
N ASP A 299 -8.36 -24.70 -1.38
CA ASP A 299 -7.19 -25.55 -1.16
C ASP A 299 -6.33 -25.72 -2.41
N ARG A 300 -6.29 -24.66 -3.27
CA ARG A 300 -5.58 -24.67 -4.54
C ARG A 300 -4.09 -24.37 -4.40
N GLY A 301 -3.72 -23.58 -3.42
CA GLY A 301 -2.34 -23.20 -3.15
C GLY A 301 -2.13 -22.78 -1.70
N VAL A 302 -0.89 -22.68 -1.31
CA VAL A 302 -0.46 -22.30 0.05
C VAL A 302 -0.34 -20.78 0.15
N ILE A 303 -0.91 -20.19 1.19
CA ILE A 303 -0.72 -18.78 1.54
C ILE A 303 0.41 -18.69 2.56
N LEU A 304 1.43 -17.89 2.25
CA LEU A 304 2.65 -17.81 3.06
C LEU A 304 3.02 -16.35 3.36
N GLY A 305 3.55 -16.11 4.54
CA GLY A 305 4.04 -14.81 5.00
C GLY A 305 3.34 -14.31 6.25
N GLN A 306 2.76 -13.11 6.20
CA GLN A 306 2.10 -12.48 7.32
C GLN A 306 0.61 -12.28 7.05
N ARG A 307 -0.16 -12.04 8.12
CA ARG A 307 -1.59 -11.71 8.03
C ARG A 307 -1.81 -10.50 7.14
N THR A 308 -2.84 -10.56 6.28
CA THR A 308 -3.22 -9.47 5.37
C THR A 308 -3.95 -8.33 6.10
N PHE A 309 -4.21 -7.25 5.38
CA PHE A 309 -4.75 -5.99 5.91
C PHE A 309 -6.16 -6.11 6.51
N GLY A 310 -7.05 -6.92 5.92
CA GLY A 310 -8.43 -7.06 6.39
C GLY A 310 -9.42 -6.04 5.80
N LYS A 311 -9.30 -5.72 4.50
CA LYS A 311 -10.25 -4.85 3.79
C LYS A 311 -11.27 -5.67 3.01
N GLY A 312 -12.45 -5.88 3.60
CA GLY A 312 -13.58 -6.61 3.02
C GLY A 312 -14.73 -5.72 2.50
N LEU A 313 -14.43 -4.47 2.11
CA LEU A 313 -15.40 -3.48 1.65
C LEU A 313 -15.29 -3.24 0.15
N VAL A 314 -16.44 -3.05 -0.50
CA VAL A 314 -16.56 -2.71 -1.92
C VAL A 314 -16.99 -1.26 -2.07
N GLN A 315 -16.23 -0.49 -2.85
CA GLN A 315 -16.55 0.88 -3.20
C GLN A 315 -17.04 0.98 -4.65
N ASN A 316 -18.03 1.84 -4.87
CA ASN A 316 -18.43 2.30 -6.19
C ASN A 316 -18.11 3.78 -6.35
N ILE A 317 -17.75 4.18 -7.55
CA ILE A 317 -17.57 5.58 -7.94
C ILE A 317 -18.87 6.05 -8.61
N LEU A 318 -19.47 7.08 -8.07
CA LEU A 318 -20.68 7.69 -8.59
C LEU A 318 -20.36 9.10 -9.10
N GLN A 319 -20.79 9.39 -10.32
CA GLN A 319 -20.64 10.71 -10.91
C GLN A 319 -21.58 11.71 -10.22
N MET A 320 -21.06 12.87 -9.86
CA MET A 320 -21.78 13.96 -9.25
C MET A 320 -21.84 15.17 -10.17
N SER A 321 -22.48 16.26 -9.72
CA SER A 321 -22.55 17.53 -10.45
C SER A 321 -21.16 18.17 -10.57
N TYR A 322 -20.99 19.08 -11.53
CA TYR A 322 -19.76 19.87 -11.73
C TYR A 322 -18.50 19.01 -11.87
N ASN A 323 -18.62 17.91 -12.62
CA ASN A 323 -17.51 16.98 -12.89
C ASN A 323 -16.79 16.46 -11.63
N THR A 324 -17.50 16.39 -10.50
CA THR A 324 -17.01 15.76 -9.28
C THR A 324 -17.49 14.32 -9.16
N GLN A 325 -16.89 13.53 -8.28
CA GLN A 325 -17.26 12.16 -8.03
C GLN A 325 -17.32 11.88 -6.52
N ILE A 326 -18.04 10.85 -6.14
CA ILE A 326 -17.94 10.25 -4.81
C ILE A 326 -17.60 8.77 -4.94
N LYS A 327 -16.59 8.34 -4.24
CA LYS A 327 -16.31 6.93 -4.02
C LYS A 327 -16.97 6.54 -2.71
N VAL A 328 -17.95 5.66 -2.78
CA VAL A 328 -18.76 5.29 -1.61
C VAL A 328 -18.73 3.79 -1.37
N THR A 329 -18.60 3.38 -0.12
CA THR A 329 -18.70 1.98 0.30
C THR A 329 -20.15 1.52 0.18
N VAL A 330 -20.41 0.54 -0.68
CA VAL A 330 -21.76 0.06 -1.03
C VAL A 330 -22.05 -1.33 -0.50
N ALA A 331 -21.03 -2.16 -0.24
CA ALA A 331 -21.20 -3.55 0.17
C ALA A 331 -20.00 -4.08 0.93
N LYS A 332 -20.21 -5.19 1.66
CA LYS A 332 -19.15 -6.11 2.11
C LYS A 332 -19.02 -7.24 1.11
N TYR A 333 -17.82 -7.81 0.95
CA TYR A 333 -17.63 -8.99 0.14
C TYR A 333 -17.27 -10.23 0.96
N TYR A 334 -17.61 -11.37 0.39
CA TYR A 334 -17.46 -12.70 0.99
C TYR A 334 -16.78 -13.62 0.00
N ILE A 335 -15.76 -14.35 0.45
CA ILE A 335 -14.96 -15.29 -0.35
C ILE A 335 -15.57 -16.71 -0.33
N PRO A 336 -15.00 -17.69 -1.03
CA PRO A 336 -15.68 -18.98 -1.30
C PRO A 336 -16.20 -19.73 -0.05
N SER A 337 -15.51 -19.65 1.08
CA SER A 337 -15.96 -20.24 2.35
C SER A 337 -17.16 -19.53 2.98
N ASN A 338 -17.65 -18.43 2.41
CA ASN A 338 -18.65 -17.50 2.92
C ASN A 338 -18.19 -16.61 4.09
N ARG A 339 -16.90 -16.55 4.40
CA ARG A 339 -16.37 -15.63 5.41
C ARG A 339 -16.19 -14.22 4.83
N CYS A 340 -16.46 -13.21 5.67
CA CYS A 340 -16.09 -11.83 5.43
C CYS A 340 -14.70 -11.58 6.05
N ILE A 341 -13.81 -10.95 5.32
CA ILE A 341 -12.44 -10.71 5.80
C ILE A 341 -12.28 -9.34 6.47
N GLN A 342 -13.34 -8.52 6.49
CA GLN A 342 -13.31 -7.16 7.05
C GLN A 342 -12.91 -7.17 8.52
N GLU A 343 -11.82 -6.50 8.86
CA GLU A 343 -11.32 -6.43 10.23
C GLU A 343 -12.08 -5.39 11.07
N ILE A 344 -12.22 -4.15 10.57
CA ILE A 344 -12.79 -3.04 11.32
C ILE A 344 -14.28 -2.89 11.00
N ASP A 345 -15.13 -2.92 12.01
CA ASP A 345 -16.55 -2.60 11.86
C ASP A 345 -16.81 -1.10 12.05
N TYR A 346 -16.86 -0.38 10.95
CA TYR A 346 -17.12 1.06 10.94
C TYR A 346 -18.57 1.43 11.28
N SER A 347 -19.52 0.47 11.27
CA SER A 347 -20.95 0.75 11.51
C SER A 347 -21.26 1.19 12.94
N LYS A 348 -20.36 0.99 13.88
CA LYS A 348 -20.60 1.23 15.30
C LYS A 348 -20.12 2.58 15.83
N ASN A 349 -19.79 3.54 14.94
CA ASN A 349 -19.42 4.93 15.30
C ASN A 349 -18.50 5.05 16.55
N LYS A 350 -17.62 4.10 16.77
CA LYS A 350 -16.65 4.15 17.85
C LYS A 350 -15.30 4.47 17.23
N LYS A 351 -14.78 5.67 17.53
CA LYS A 351 -13.33 5.88 17.56
C LYS A 351 -12.76 4.75 18.42
N LYS A 352 -12.43 3.64 17.81
CA LYS A 352 -11.63 2.61 18.48
C LYS A 352 -10.25 3.20 18.65
N THR A 353 -9.97 3.66 19.86
CA THR A 353 -8.61 3.72 20.34
C THR A 353 -7.98 2.35 20.13
N THR A 354 -6.73 2.35 19.74
CA THR A 354 -5.85 1.18 19.51
C THR A 354 -5.85 0.12 20.63
N ASP A 355 -6.47 0.39 21.77
CA ASP A 355 -6.51 -0.47 22.96
C ASP A 355 -7.64 -1.52 22.99
N SER A 356 -8.47 -1.61 21.96
CA SER A 356 -9.58 -2.58 21.92
C SER A 356 -9.35 -3.78 21.00
N ILE A 357 -8.12 -4.04 20.58
CA ILE A 357 -7.72 -5.32 20.01
C ILE A 357 -7.42 -6.26 21.20
N ALA A 358 -8.49 -6.80 21.80
CA ALA A 358 -8.35 -8.04 22.53
C ALA A 358 -7.98 -9.10 21.49
N ALA A 359 -6.71 -9.47 21.45
CA ALA A 359 -6.07 -10.32 20.46
C ALA A 359 -6.62 -11.76 20.37
N ASP A 360 -7.77 -12.08 20.97
CA ASP A 360 -8.21 -13.47 21.16
C ASP A 360 -9.70 -13.75 20.94
N THR A 361 -10.48 -12.86 20.36
CA THR A 361 -11.80 -13.28 19.85
C THR A 361 -11.65 -13.71 18.39
N LEU A 362 -11.30 -14.97 18.19
CA LEU A 362 -11.42 -15.64 16.90
C LEU A 362 -12.84 -15.37 16.38
N GLY A 363 -12.94 -14.80 15.17
CA GLY A 363 -14.22 -14.58 14.49
C GLY A 363 -14.99 -15.88 14.25
N GLN A 364 -16.11 -15.82 13.56
CA GLN A 364 -16.87 -17.01 13.21
C GLN A 364 -16.01 -18.02 12.45
N ARG A 365 -16.14 -19.31 12.79
CA ARG A 365 -15.40 -20.41 12.18
C ARG A 365 -16.03 -20.82 10.86
N PHE A 366 -15.21 -21.01 9.84
CA PHE A 366 -15.53 -21.55 8.51
C PHE A 366 -14.58 -22.68 8.14
N THR A 367 -14.82 -23.31 7.00
CA THR A 367 -13.96 -24.37 6.47
C THR A 367 -13.64 -24.17 5.00
N THR A 368 -12.42 -24.53 4.61
CA THR A 368 -12.00 -24.62 3.21
C THR A 368 -12.63 -25.85 2.52
N ALA A 369 -12.38 -26.01 1.23
CA ALA A 369 -12.89 -27.15 0.44
C ALA A 369 -12.48 -28.51 1.03
N ASN A 370 -11.24 -28.65 1.54
CA ASN A 370 -10.74 -29.88 2.18
C ASN A 370 -11.05 -29.96 3.69
N GLY A 371 -11.84 -29.01 4.24
CA GLY A 371 -12.25 -29.00 5.64
C GLY A 371 -11.23 -28.41 6.61
N ARG A 372 -10.21 -27.69 6.15
CA ARG A 372 -9.30 -26.91 7.00
C ARG A 372 -10.06 -25.75 7.67
N VAL A 373 -9.72 -25.43 8.90
CA VAL A 373 -10.40 -24.39 9.66
C VAL A 373 -9.84 -23.02 9.30
N VAL A 374 -10.73 -22.10 8.97
CA VAL A 374 -10.44 -20.68 8.73
C VAL A 374 -11.45 -19.81 9.49
N TYR A 375 -11.12 -18.55 9.69
CA TYR A 375 -11.94 -17.62 10.50
C TYR A 375 -12.28 -16.36 9.71
N GLU A 376 -13.41 -15.73 10.01
CA GLU A 376 -13.75 -14.41 9.47
C GLU A 376 -13.15 -13.29 10.31
N GLY A 377 -13.09 -12.08 9.73
CA GLY A 377 -12.46 -10.92 10.33
C GLY A 377 -10.93 -10.99 10.25
N HIS A 378 -10.27 -9.90 10.55
CA HIS A 378 -8.80 -9.83 10.66
C HIS A 378 -8.01 -10.25 9.40
N GLY A 379 -8.56 -10.05 8.18
CA GLY A 379 -7.89 -10.39 6.92
C GLY A 379 -7.70 -11.90 6.71
N ILE A 380 -6.76 -12.25 5.83
CA ILE A 380 -6.38 -13.63 5.56
C ILE A 380 -5.18 -14.01 6.43
N LYS A 381 -5.38 -15.01 7.29
CA LYS A 381 -4.28 -15.63 8.02
C LYS A 381 -3.53 -16.59 7.08
N PRO A 382 -2.20 -16.45 6.90
CA PRO A 382 -1.44 -17.37 6.07
C PRO A 382 -1.46 -18.81 6.64
N ASP A 383 -1.29 -19.78 5.76
CA ASP A 383 -1.16 -21.20 6.11
C ASP A 383 0.22 -21.48 6.73
N VAL A 384 1.24 -20.74 6.26
CA VAL A 384 2.60 -20.74 6.79
C VAL A 384 2.97 -19.33 7.22
N GLU A 385 3.02 -19.09 8.51
CA GLU A 385 3.47 -17.81 9.06
C GLU A 385 5.00 -17.75 9.12
N VAL A 386 5.58 -16.72 8.50
CA VAL A 386 7.00 -16.40 8.61
C VAL A 386 7.14 -15.19 9.51
N LYS A 387 7.88 -15.35 10.61
CA LYS A 387 8.20 -14.22 11.49
C LYS A 387 9.34 -13.44 10.89
N ILE A 388 9.10 -12.21 10.57
CA ILE A 388 10.14 -11.26 10.16
C ILE A 388 10.55 -10.48 11.40
N ASP A 389 11.86 -10.38 11.62
CA ASP A 389 12.39 -9.54 12.67
C ASP A 389 12.01 -8.08 12.42
N GLN A 390 11.60 -7.40 13.47
CA GLN A 390 11.27 -5.98 13.35
C GLN A 390 12.54 -5.19 13.03
N MET A 391 12.44 -4.35 11.99
CA MET A 391 13.51 -3.44 11.63
C MET A 391 13.91 -2.58 12.83
N SER A 392 15.20 -2.40 13.05
CA SER A 392 15.72 -1.62 14.17
C SER A 392 15.24 -0.17 14.13
N ILE A 393 15.06 0.45 15.29
CA ILE A 393 14.69 1.88 15.40
C ILE A 393 15.71 2.75 14.67
N LEU A 394 17.00 2.43 14.76
CA LEU A 394 18.04 3.15 14.02
C LEU A 394 17.79 3.11 12.52
N THR A 395 17.52 1.93 11.95
CA THR A 395 17.28 1.76 10.52
C THR A 395 16.04 2.53 10.07
N ILE A 396 14.94 2.47 10.85
CA ILE A 396 13.73 3.26 10.59
C ILE A 396 14.03 4.77 10.60
N MET A 397 14.81 5.25 11.56
CA MET A 397 15.17 6.67 11.66
C MET A 397 16.11 7.12 10.53
N LEU A 398 17.06 6.27 10.12
CA LEU A 398 17.90 6.53 8.95
C LEU A 398 17.06 6.65 7.67
N TYR A 399 16.07 5.77 7.49
CA TYR A 399 15.13 5.81 6.38
C TYR A 399 14.28 7.09 6.40
N ASN A 400 13.67 7.42 7.54
CA ASN A 400 12.80 8.60 7.70
C ASN A 400 13.54 9.94 7.55
N LYS A 401 14.88 9.94 7.71
CA LYS A 401 15.75 11.11 7.51
C LYS A 401 16.44 11.10 6.14
N ASP A 402 16.01 10.20 5.24
CA ASP A 402 16.53 10.02 3.88
C ASP A 402 18.05 9.75 3.81
N MET A 403 18.65 9.19 4.86
CA MET A 403 20.11 8.97 4.89
C MET A 403 20.55 7.97 3.82
N PHE A 404 19.78 6.89 3.61
CA PHE A 404 20.05 5.92 2.55
C PHE A 404 19.99 6.55 1.16
N ALA A 405 18.94 7.32 0.89
CA ALA A 405 18.75 7.97 -0.39
C ALA A 405 19.85 9.00 -0.68
N LYS A 406 20.18 9.87 0.29
CA LYS A 406 21.25 10.87 0.18
C LYS A 406 22.61 10.23 -0.09
N PHE A 407 22.91 9.13 0.60
CA PHE A 407 24.15 8.40 0.36
C PHE A 407 24.14 7.72 -1.01
N ALA A 408 23.03 7.11 -1.42
CA ALA A 408 22.91 6.50 -2.74
C ALA A 408 23.06 7.52 -3.87
N ASP A 409 22.56 8.75 -3.70
CA ASP A 409 22.74 9.85 -4.68
C ASP A 409 24.22 10.28 -4.79
N LYS A 410 24.92 10.41 -3.63
CA LYS A 410 26.36 10.65 -3.60
C LYS A 410 27.11 9.52 -4.27
N PHE A 411 26.82 8.28 -3.91
CA PHE A 411 27.45 7.08 -4.45
C PHE A 411 27.26 6.98 -5.98
N PHE A 412 26.06 7.23 -6.48
CA PHE A 412 25.75 7.23 -7.91
C PHE A 412 26.51 8.31 -8.69
N TYR A 413 26.70 9.48 -8.07
CA TYR A 413 27.51 10.54 -8.67
C TYR A 413 28.98 10.13 -8.81
N GLU A 414 29.54 9.51 -7.78
CA GLU A 414 30.95 9.10 -7.71
C GLU A 414 31.23 7.83 -8.52
N HIS A 415 30.26 6.93 -8.68
CA HIS A 415 30.43 5.62 -9.32
C HIS A 415 29.49 5.50 -10.52
N LYS A 416 30.04 5.48 -11.73
CA LYS A 416 29.24 5.42 -12.97
C LYS A 416 28.67 4.03 -13.30
N LYS A 417 29.17 2.98 -12.67
CA LYS A 417 28.74 1.58 -12.87
C LYS A 417 28.93 0.79 -11.58
N ILE A 418 28.06 -0.19 -11.39
CA ILE A 418 28.18 -1.21 -10.33
C ILE A 418 28.06 -2.61 -10.92
N ALA A 419 28.25 -3.65 -10.11
CA ALA A 419 27.92 -5.02 -10.48
C ALA A 419 26.40 -5.17 -10.76
N SER A 420 26.00 -6.26 -11.41
CA SER A 420 24.57 -6.55 -11.62
C SER A 420 23.82 -6.62 -10.27
N ALA A 421 22.51 -6.35 -10.32
CA ALA A 421 21.67 -6.24 -9.13
C ALA A 421 21.74 -7.45 -8.19
N ASP A 422 21.87 -8.66 -8.76
CA ASP A 422 22.01 -9.92 -8.06
C ASP A 422 23.40 -10.13 -7.42
N LYS A 423 24.42 -9.39 -7.86
CA LYS A 423 25.84 -9.55 -7.42
C LYS A 423 26.38 -8.35 -6.66
N PHE A 424 25.67 -7.23 -6.67
CA PHE A 424 26.13 -6.06 -5.92
C PHE A 424 25.99 -6.31 -4.41
N ALA A 425 27.06 -6.10 -3.68
CA ALA A 425 27.13 -6.30 -2.23
C ALA A 425 27.73 -5.07 -1.54
N ILE A 426 27.32 -4.83 -0.32
CA ILE A 426 27.89 -3.80 0.56
C ILE A 426 29.02 -4.47 1.39
N ASP A 427 30.25 -4.16 1.06
CA ASP A 427 31.40 -4.61 1.84
C ASP A 427 31.63 -3.75 3.10
N ASP A 428 32.60 -4.14 3.94
CA ASP A 428 32.90 -3.43 5.18
C ASP A 428 33.36 -2.00 4.95
N LYS A 429 34.05 -1.75 3.85
CA LYS A 429 34.53 -0.41 3.49
C LYS A 429 33.38 0.50 3.13
N LEU A 430 32.50 0.06 2.24
CA LEU A 430 31.32 0.83 1.82
C LEU A 430 30.34 1.05 2.99
N TYR A 431 30.19 0.06 3.86
CA TYR A 431 29.42 0.19 5.09
C TYR A 431 29.98 1.29 6.01
N GLN A 432 31.30 1.30 6.19
CA GLN A 432 31.97 2.33 7.00
C GLN A 432 31.84 3.72 6.35
N GLU A 433 31.97 3.83 5.03
CA GLU A 433 31.72 5.09 4.31
C GLU A 433 30.31 5.62 4.52
N PHE A 434 29.31 4.74 4.58
CA PHE A 434 27.94 5.14 4.92
C PHE A 434 27.83 5.65 6.37
N ILE A 435 28.43 4.97 7.33
CA ILE A 435 28.42 5.41 8.74
C ILE A 435 29.07 6.80 8.87
N ASP A 436 30.21 7.01 8.22
CA ASP A 436 30.93 8.29 8.28
C ASP A 436 30.11 9.39 7.62
N PHE A 437 29.47 9.10 6.48
CA PHE A 437 28.54 10.02 5.85
C PHE A 437 27.36 10.41 6.77
N VAL A 438 26.74 9.44 7.44
CA VAL A 438 25.64 9.70 8.38
C VAL A 438 26.08 10.61 9.52
N LYS A 439 27.30 10.42 10.05
CA LYS A 439 27.89 11.29 11.06
C LYS A 439 28.16 12.70 10.53
N GLU A 440 28.71 12.83 9.32
CA GLU A 440 28.96 14.12 8.66
C GLU A 440 27.67 14.93 8.42
N GLN A 441 26.54 14.23 8.16
CA GLN A 441 25.23 14.86 8.05
C GLN A 441 24.64 15.32 9.40
N GLY A 442 25.35 15.12 10.51
CA GLY A 442 24.88 15.49 11.84
C GLY A 442 23.65 14.68 12.29
N PHE A 443 23.49 13.46 11.77
CA PHE A 443 22.36 12.62 12.11
C PHE A 443 22.35 12.25 13.60
N THR A 444 21.21 12.49 14.20
CA THR A 444 20.92 12.06 15.57
C THR A 444 19.51 11.48 15.62
N TYR A 445 19.28 10.56 16.53
CA TYR A 445 17.97 10.00 16.80
C TYR A 445 17.76 9.78 18.30
N THR A 446 16.52 9.70 18.72
CA THR A 446 16.14 9.42 20.11
C THR A 446 15.40 8.09 20.11
N ASN A 447 15.88 7.13 20.89
CA ASN A 447 15.17 5.87 21.09
C ASN A 447 14.10 5.99 22.19
N GLU A 448 13.25 4.97 22.32
CA GLU A 448 12.15 4.99 23.29
C GLU A 448 12.63 5.08 24.74
N SER A 449 13.75 4.42 25.08
CA SER A 449 14.33 4.47 26.41
C SER A 449 14.83 5.88 26.76
N GLU A 450 15.48 6.56 25.83
CA GLU A 450 15.88 7.98 26.00
C GLU A 450 14.68 8.91 26.16
N ARG A 451 13.59 8.65 25.39
CA ARG A 451 12.35 9.42 25.50
C ARG A 451 11.72 9.26 26.88
N ILE A 452 11.59 8.01 27.37
CA ILE A 452 11.05 7.70 28.69
C ILE A 452 11.91 8.31 29.79
N LEU A 453 13.24 8.22 29.67
CA LEU A 453 14.16 8.82 30.64
C LEU A 453 14.02 10.35 30.69
N SER A 454 13.86 10.99 29.52
CA SER A 454 13.59 12.43 29.45
C SER A 454 12.27 12.83 30.13
N GLU A 455 11.22 12.01 29.99
CA GLU A 455 9.94 12.21 30.68
C GLU A 455 10.08 11.99 32.19
N LEU A 456 10.83 10.96 32.60
CA LEU A 456 11.15 10.73 34.01
C LEU A 456 11.87 11.93 34.63
N LYS A 457 12.90 12.46 33.96
CA LYS A 457 13.60 13.70 34.41
C LYS A 457 12.65 14.86 34.64
N LYS A 458 11.74 15.11 33.69
CA LYS A 458 10.73 16.18 33.83
C LYS A 458 9.80 15.94 35.01
N THR A 459 9.43 14.71 35.27
CA THR A 459 8.54 14.32 36.38
C THR A 459 9.24 14.47 37.70
N VAL A 460 10.46 13.95 37.85
CA VAL A 460 11.31 14.06 39.06
C VAL A 460 11.55 15.55 39.43
N LYS A 461 11.81 16.39 38.44
CA LYS A 461 11.98 17.85 38.64
C LYS A 461 10.68 18.50 39.15
N ARG A 462 9.54 18.13 38.56
CA ARG A 462 8.22 18.64 38.98
C ARG A 462 7.86 18.25 40.41
N GLU A 463 8.32 17.08 40.86
CA GLU A 463 8.10 16.53 42.19
C GLU A 463 9.13 17.02 43.23
N GLY A 464 10.14 17.80 42.82
CA GLY A 464 11.17 18.34 43.70
C GLY A 464 12.23 17.31 44.15
N ASN A 465 12.33 16.17 43.50
CA ASN A 465 13.24 15.07 43.83
C ASN A 465 14.54 15.08 43.00
N GLU A 466 14.80 16.14 42.26
CA GLU A 466 15.90 16.25 41.28
C GLU A 466 17.28 15.93 41.92
N THR A 467 17.54 16.47 43.12
CA THR A 467 18.83 16.26 43.82
C THR A 467 19.01 14.82 44.30
N MET A 468 17.89 14.15 44.64
CA MET A 468 17.91 12.78 45.18
C MET A 468 18.18 11.73 44.11
N LEU A 469 17.74 11.94 42.87
CA LEU A 469 17.80 10.96 41.77
C LEU A 469 18.78 11.38 40.65
N SER A 470 19.58 12.43 40.86
CA SER A 470 20.51 12.94 39.84
C SER A 470 21.51 11.90 39.39
N ASP A 471 22.17 11.25 40.34
CA ASP A 471 23.28 10.33 40.06
C ASP A 471 22.78 9.08 39.31
N GLU A 472 21.61 8.56 39.68
CA GLU A 472 20.98 7.39 39.02
C GLU A 472 20.54 7.74 37.59
N ILE A 473 19.98 8.91 37.40
CA ILE A 473 19.55 9.39 36.08
C ILE A 473 20.77 9.61 35.18
N ASP A 474 21.84 10.25 35.68
CA ASP A 474 23.07 10.47 34.91
C ASP A 474 23.75 9.16 34.55
N LEU A 475 23.72 8.16 35.45
CA LEU A 475 24.19 6.81 35.15
C LEU A 475 23.36 6.16 34.03
N MET A 476 22.02 6.24 34.10
CA MET A 476 21.15 5.72 33.04
C MET A 476 21.41 6.40 31.69
N GLU A 477 21.59 7.72 31.66
CA GLU A 477 21.95 8.42 30.43
C GLU A 477 23.26 7.93 29.82
N LYS A 478 24.28 7.75 30.65
CA LYS A 478 25.58 7.25 30.23
C LYS A 478 25.48 5.83 29.67
N GLU A 479 24.75 4.94 30.34
CA GLU A 479 24.58 3.56 29.88
C GLU A 479 23.75 3.48 28.60
N LEU A 480 22.71 4.29 28.43
CA LEU A 480 21.96 4.40 27.19
C LEU A 480 22.82 4.93 26.04
N ALA A 481 23.66 5.93 26.30
CA ALA A 481 24.58 6.44 25.29
C ALA A 481 25.63 5.39 24.86
N ASN A 482 26.16 4.61 25.82
CA ASN A 482 27.07 3.51 25.53
C ASN A 482 26.38 2.41 24.69
N ALA A 483 25.17 2.01 25.06
CA ALA A 483 24.38 1.02 24.30
C ALA A 483 24.11 1.47 22.86
N LYS A 484 23.82 2.77 22.68
CA LYS A 484 23.55 3.39 21.38
C LYS A 484 24.79 3.46 20.48
N ALA A 485 25.97 3.56 21.04
CA ALA A 485 27.23 3.60 20.28
C ALA A 485 27.44 2.33 19.43
N ASP A 486 26.85 1.19 19.83
CA ASP A 486 26.92 -0.09 19.12
C ASP A 486 25.72 -0.36 18.17
N ASP A 487 24.76 0.53 18.08
CA ASP A 487 23.52 0.30 17.34
C ASP A 487 23.74 0.09 15.84
N PHE A 488 24.76 0.72 15.24
CA PHE A 488 25.15 0.45 13.85
C PHE A 488 25.60 -1.00 13.63
N ASN A 489 26.31 -1.58 14.60
CA ASN A 489 26.72 -2.99 14.50
C ASN A 489 25.54 -3.93 14.67
N LYS A 490 24.67 -3.67 15.66
CA LYS A 490 23.47 -4.47 15.92
C LYS A 490 22.48 -4.43 14.75
N SER A 491 22.36 -3.29 14.10
CA SER A 491 21.42 -3.04 12.99
C SER A 491 22.04 -3.29 11.61
N ARG A 492 23.28 -3.85 11.56
CA ARG A 492 24.03 -3.97 10.31
C ARG A 492 23.28 -4.73 9.22
N LYS A 493 22.58 -5.83 9.56
CA LYS A 493 21.81 -6.63 8.58
C LYS A 493 20.79 -5.72 7.88
N ASP A 494 19.92 -5.05 8.63
CA ASP A 494 18.87 -4.18 8.10
C ASP A 494 19.43 -3.01 7.30
N ILE A 495 20.50 -2.37 7.83
CA ILE A 495 21.12 -1.21 7.18
C ILE A 495 21.76 -1.61 5.85
N VAL A 496 22.47 -2.74 5.79
CA VAL A 496 23.09 -3.26 4.57
C VAL A 496 22.04 -3.58 3.51
N GLU A 497 20.94 -4.21 3.90
CA GLU A 497 19.84 -4.53 2.99
C GLU A 497 19.21 -3.26 2.40
N MET A 498 18.82 -2.30 3.24
CA MET A 498 18.24 -1.03 2.81
C MET A 498 19.20 -0.23 1.92
N LEU A 499 20.48 -0.15 2.31
CA LEU A 499 21.49 0.57 1.56
C LEU A 499 21.74 -0.06 0.19
N ARG A 500 21.78 -1.39 0.12
CA ARG A 500 21.95 -2.15 -1.12
C ARG A 500 20.79 -1.90 -2.07
N MET A 501 19.55 -2.02 -1.59
CA MET A 501 18.35 -1.74 -2.39
C MET A 501 18.34 -0.30 -2.90
N GLU A 502 18.70 0.66 -2.06
CA GLU A 502 18.65 2.07 -2.43
C GLU A 502 19.75 2.43 -3.46
N ILE A 503 20.96 1.90 -3.31
CA ILE A 503 22.02 2.08 -4.31
C ILE A 503 21.65 1.41 -5.64
N VAL A 504 21.23 0.14 -5.60
CA VAL A 504 20.89 -0.62 -6.83
C VAL A 504 19.77 0.03 -7.61
N SER A 505 18.80 0.65 -6.92
CA SER A 505 17.70 1.36 -7.59
C SER A 505 18.16 2.51 -8.50
N ARG A 506 19.32 3.15 -8.20
CA ARG A 506 19.87 4.23 -9.02
C ARG A 506 20.37 3.75 -10.39
N TYR A 507 20.71 2.46 -10.51
CA TYR A 507 21.27 1.87 -11.73
C TYR A 507 20.30 0.97 -12.46
N TYR A 508 19.43 0.26 -11.71
CA TYR A 508 18.59 -0.83 -12.24
C TYR A 508 17.10 -0.65 -11.92
N PHE A 509 16.69 0.53 -11.43
CA PHE A 509 15.30 0.91 -11.15
C PHE A 509 14.56 -0.10 -10.25
N GLN A 510 13.23 -0.10 -10.32
CA GLN A 510 12.39 -1.00 -9.52
C GLN A 510 12.72 -2.48 -9.74
N LYS A 511 13.01 -2.88 -10.97
CA LYS A 511 13.43 -4.25 -11.29
C LYS A 511 14.68 -4.66 -10.51
N GLY A 512 15.66 -3.76 -10.42
CA GLY A 512 16.88 -3.99 -9.64
C GLY A 512 16.59 -4.16 -8.14
N LYS A 513 15.71 -3.35 -7.56
CA LYS A 513 15.28 -3.50 -6.15
C LYS A 513 14.72 -4.90 -5.89
N ILE A 514 13.81 -5.38 -6.74
CA ILE A 514 13.20 -6.69 -6.60
C ILE A 514 14.25 -7.80 -6.69
N VAL A 515 15.13 -7.76 -7.70
CA VAL A 515 16.19 -8.78 -7.86
C VAL A 515 17.15 -8.77 -6.66
N THR A 516 17.47 -7.60 -6.14
CA THR A 516 18.38 -7.45 -4.99
C THR A 516 17.78 -8.03 -3.71
N SER A 517 16.46 -7.95 -3.49
CA SER A 517 15.82 -8.47 -2.28
C SER A 517 15.81 -10.00 -2.21
N PHE A 518 15.88 -10.72 -3.33
CA PHE A 518 15.78 -12.18 -3.35
C PHE A 518 16.82 -12.92 -2.50
N THR A 519 18.00 -12.34 -2.33
CA THR A 519 19.10 -13.00 -1.61
C THR A 519 18.80 -13.20 -0.13
N ASP A 520 18.13 -12.23 0.49
CA ASP A 520 17.86 -12.20 1.93
C ASP A 520 16.38 -12.39 2.26
N ASP A 521 15.55 -12.74 1.27
CA ASP A 521 14.08 -12.89 1.39
C ASP A 521 13.73 -14.25 2.01
N GLU A 522 13.60 -14.28 3.34
CA GLU A 522 13.28 -15.49 4.10
C GLU A 522 11.90 -16.07 3.72
N GLU A 523 10.90 -15.22 3.40
CA GLU A 523 9.56 -15.66 2.96
C GLU A 523 9.61 -16.34 1.59
N LEU A 524 10.40 -15.79 0.67
CA LEU A 524 10.59 -16.37 -0.67
C LEU A 524 11.33 -17.71 -0.59
N HIS A 525 12.38 -17.79 0.22
CA HIS A 525 13.12 -19.05 0.41
C HIS A 525 12.24 -20.12 1.05
N GLU A 526 11.41 -19.74 2.02
CA GLU A 526 10.45 -20.67 2.62
C GLU A 526 9.37 -21.12 1.63
N ALA A 527 8.92 -20.24 0.72
CA ALA A 527 8.03 -20.61 -0.37
C ALA A 527 8.64 -21.66 -1.30
N PHE A 528 9.95 -21.55 -1.61
CA PHE A 528 10.66 -22.58 -2.37
C PHE A 528 10.72 -23.91 -1.62
N ASN A 529 11.01 -23.89 -0.33
CA ASN A 529 11.03 -25.10 0.51
C ASN A 529 9.67 -25.80 0.50
N VAL A 530 8.58 -25.05 0.66
CA VAL A 530 7.21 -25.58 0.64
C VAL A 530 6.88 -26.19 -0.72
N ILE A 531 7.24 -25.55 -1.84
CA ILE A 531 7.00 -26.05 -3.20
C ILE A 531 7.77 -27.35 -3.48
N LEU A 532 9.02 -27.42 -3.04
CA LEU A 532 9.91 -28.56 -3.31
C LEU A 532 9.63 -29.77 -2.39
N ASP A 533 9.00 -29.55 -1.24
CA ASP A 533 8.55 -30.61 -0.32
C ASP A 533 7.08 -30.96 -0.61
N THR A 534 6.86 -31.89 -1.54
CA THR A 534 5.52 -32.31 -1.96
C THR A 534 4.67 -32.89 -0.82
N GLU A 535 5.28 -33.57 0.15
CA GLU A 535 4.58 -34.14 1.30
C GLU A 535 4.05 -33.03 2.19
N ARG A 536 4.92 -32.09 2.59
CA ARG A 536 4.55 -30.92 3.35
C ARG A 536 3.51 -30.04 2.66
N TYR A 537 3.68 -29.81 1.34
CA TYR A 537 2.73 -29.04 0.55
C TYR A 537 1.33 -29.63 0.60
N ASN A 538 1.21 -30.97 0.42
CA ASN A 538 -0.07 -31.67 0.47
C ASN A 538 -0.66 -31.73 1.89
N GLU A 539 0.17 -31.86 2.92
CA GLU A 539 -0.25 -31.81 4.33
C GLU A 539 -0.88 -30.46 4.67
N ILE A 540 -0.20 -29.34 4.28
CA ILE A 540 -0.71 -27.97 4.50
C ILE A 540 -2.09 -27.79 3.85
N LEU A 541 -2.29 -28.34 2.64
CA LEU A 541 -3.57 -28.25 1.91
C LEU A 541 -4.61 -29.28 2.36
N GLY A 542 -4.32 -30.12 3.36
CA GLY A 542 -5.24 -31.14 3.85
C GLY A 542 -5.57 -32.23 2.84
N ARG A 543 -4.64 -32.52 1.89
CA ARG A 543 -4.82 -33.53 0.82
C ARG A 543 -4.46 -34.96 1.26
N ASN A 544 -3.80 -35.12 2.40
CA ASN A 544 -3.35 -36.42 2.93
C ASN A 544 -4.39 -37.09 3.87
N LYS A 545 -5.68 -36.74 3.74
CA LYS A 545 -6.77 -37.32 4.56
C LYS A 545 -7.57 -38.35 3.80
#